data_8c9cbb12416bb2f9a19e05a682c6d563
#
_entry.id   8c9cbb12416bb2f9a19e05a682c6d563
#
_cell.length_a   1.000
_cell.length_b   1.000
_cell.length_c   1.000
_cell.angle_alpha   90.00
_cell.angle_beta   90.00
_cell.angle_gamma   90.00
#
_symmetry.space_group_name_H-M   'P 1'
#
loop_
_entity.id
_entity.type
_entity.pdbx_description
1 polymer ?
#
loop_
_entity_poly.entity_id
_entity_poly.type
_entity_poly.pdbx_seq_one_letter_code
_entity_poly.pdbx_strand_id
1 'polypeptide(L)'
;MNRNRYRFLLGGHDLEMNGIGKMLRQNRKIVYDLHLSWGARLSSYTYVLNSEDTFVGIELTEDIPPPAHYIAIDHHNENSHKASSIEQIAELLGIKLNREQQLIAANDRGYIPAMIEMGATPDEITDIRCRDREAQGITEEDELLAEQSIRENLSTEKDLIIVNALTPRFSAITDRLFPFEKLLIYSNDSLTYYGRQAKAIAGLFMPLVEKHKAYYGGGENGFFGIAQNSMLPEELQQIKNKLIPLLTNLTK
;
A
#
# COMPACT_ATOMS: atom_id res chain seq x y z
N MET A 1 6.03 -39.13 10.64
CA MET A 1 6.53 -37.79 10.25
C MET A 1 5.35 -36.86 10.09
N ASN A 2 5.04 -36.09 11.13
CA ASN A 2 4.03 -35.03 11.04
C ASN A 2 4.59 -33.95 10.11
N ARG A 3 4.18 -33.95 8.85
CA ARG A 3 4.36 -32.78 7.98
C ARG A 3 3.41 -31.74 8.53
N ASN A 4 3.90 -30.74 9.27
CA ASN A 4 3.15 -29.55 9.62
C ASN A 4 2.51 -29.05 8.32
N ARG A 5 1.20 -29.22 8.21
CA ARG A 5 0.44 -28.77 7.04
C ARG A 5 0.17 -27.29 7.25
N TYR A 6 1.07 -26.47 6.76
CA TYR A 6 0.79 -25.02 6.66
C TYR A 6 -0.41 -24.79 5.76
N ARG A 7 -1.33 -23.96 6.25
CA ARG A 7 -2.47 -23.39 5.53
C ARG A 7 -2.29 -21.91 5.49
N PHE A 8 -2.21 -21.35 4.31
CA PHE A 8 -1.92 -19.94 4.11
C PHE A 8 -3.21 -19.16 3.89
N LEU A 9 -3.37 -18.06 4.63
CA LEU A 9 -4.51 -17.16 4.56
C LEU A 9 -3.98 -15.83 4.02
N LEU A 10 -4.43 -15.44 2.82
CA LEU A 10 -3.94 -14.23 2.17
C LEU A 10 -4.72 -13.01 2.66
N GLY A 11 -4.02 -11.92 2.91
CA GLY A 11 -4.57 -10.64 3.35
C GLY A 11 -5.02 -9.74 2.21
N GLY A 12 -4.44 -8.55 2.10
CA GLY A 12 -4.78 -7.55 1.09
C GLY A 12 -4.54 -8.01 -0.35
N HIS A 13 -5.07 -7.26 -1.31
CA HIS A 13 -4.97 -7.59 -2.73
C HIS A 13 -4.11 -6.55 -3.45
N ASP A 14 -2.84 -6.87 -3.62
CA ASP A 14 -1.82 -6.11 -4.32
C ASP A 14 -0.86 -7.02 -5.09
N LEU A 15 0.18 -6.47 -5.66
CA LEU A 15 1.15 -7.25 -6.43
C LEU A 15 1.96 -8.22 -5.55
N GLU A 16 2.32 -7.83 -4.31
CA GLU A 16 3.06 -8.71 -3.41
C GLU A 16 2.21 -9.91 -3.02
N MET A 17 0.96 -9.70 -2.62
CA MET A 17 0.03 -10.78 -2.27
C MET A 17 -0.25 -11.71 -3.44
N ASN A 18 -0.41 -11.18 -4.66
CA ASN A 18 -0.51 -11.98 -5.88
C ASN A 18 0.75 -12.82 -6.12
N GLY A 19 1.94 -12.24 -5.92
CA GLY A 19 3.23 -12.93 -5.99
C GLY A 19 3.34 -14.07 -4.99
N ILE A 20 2.96 -13.82 -3.73
CA ILE A 20 2.89 -14.83 -2.66
C ILE A 20 1.94 -15.96 -3.04
N GLY A 21 0.70 -15.62 -3.44
CA GLY A 21 -0.29 -16.61 -3.83
C GLY A 21 0.18 -17.51 -4.97
N LYS A 22 0.82 -16.92 -6.01
CA LYS A 22 1.44 -17.65 -7.11
C LYS A 22 2.54 -18.59 -6.62
N MET A 23 3.48 -18.10 -5.79
CA MET A 23 4.59 -18.88 -5.23
C MET A 23 4.07 -20.05 -4.39
N LEU A 24 3.09 -19.84 -3.53
CA LEU A 24 2.50 -20.87 -2.68
C LEU A 24 1.83 -21.98 -3.51
N ARG A 25 1.02 -21.60 -4.52
CA ARG A 25 0.33 -22.54 -5.42
C ARG A 25 1.32 -23.36 -6.24
N GLN A 26 2.40 -22.73 -6.76
CA GLN A 26 3.50 -23.43 -7.46
C GLN A 26 4.21 -24.47 -6.57
N ASN A 27 4.32 -24.20 -5.27
CA ASN A 27 4.89 -25.10 -4.28
C ASN A 27 3.86 -26.06 -3.65
N ARG A 28 2.68 -26.20 -4.27
CA ARG A 28 1.59 -27.11 -3.87
C ARG A 28 1.14 -26.92 -2.42
N LYS A 29 1.15 -25.68 -1.94
CA LYS A 29 0.65 -25.32 -0.62
C LYS A 29 -0.87 -25.10 -0.66
N ILE A 30 -1.51 -25.27 0.50
CA ILE A 30 -2.95 -24.99 0.66
C ILE A 30 -3.09 -23.49 0.93
N VAL A 31 -3.80 -22.80 0.05
CA VAL A 31 -3.97 -21.35 0.08
C VAL A 31 -5.46 -21.03 0.13
N TYR A 32 -5.84 -20.19 1.06
CA TYR A 32 -7.16 -19.56 1.12
C TYR A 32 -6.99 -18.10 0.73
N ASP A 33 -7.68 -17.71 -0.31
CA ASP A 33 -7.60 -16.38 -0.92
C ASP A 33 -9.04 -15.89 -1.13
N LEU A 34 -9.43 -14.90 -0.37
CA LEU A 34 -10.75 -14.29 -0.43
C LEU A 34 -10.75 -12.96 -1.20
N HIS A 35 -9.62 -12.63 -1.82
CA HIS A 35 -9.43 -11.35 -2.52
C HIS A 35 -9.82 -10.14 -1.65
N LEU A 36 -9.38 -10.17 -0.37
CA LEU A 36 -9.67 -9.12 0.58
C LEU A 36 -8.91 -7.84 0.20
N SER A 37 -9.48 -6.70 0.53
CA SER A 37 -8.81 -5.42 0.36
C SER A 37 -7.89 -5.11 1.55
N TRP A 38 -7.20 -3.99 1.47
CA TRP A 38 -6.37 -3.48 2.55
C TRP A 38 -7.12 -3.43 3.89
N GLY A 39 -6.45 -3.82 4.97
CA GLY A 39 -7.07 -3.97 6.29
C GLY A 39 -7.83 -5.28 6.47
N ALA A 40 -7.49 -6.31 5.69
CA ALA A 40 -8.02 -7.66 5.80
C ALA A 40 -7.93 -8.19 7.23
N ARG A 41 -8.92 -9.01 7.64
CA ARG A 41 -9.07 -9.47 9.02
C ARG A 41 -9.04 -10.99 9.13
N LEU A 42 -8.47 -11.51 10.22
CA LEU A 42 -8.44 -12.94 10.51
C LEU A 42 -9.86 -13.53 10.63
N SER A 43 -10.81 -12.75 11.15
CA SER A 43 -12.21 -13.19 11.27
C SER A 43 -12.87 -13.58 9.95
N SER A 44 -12.38 -13.07 8.80
CA SER A 44 -12.85 -13.46 7.48
C SER A 44 -12.62 -14.94 7.16
N TYR A 45 -11.68 -15.59 7.85
CA TYR A 45 -11.27 -16.98 7.63
C TYR A 45 -11.79 -17.95 8.69
N THR A 46 -12.70 -17.54 9.59
CA THR A 46 -13.21 -18.38 10.67
C THR A 46 -13.75 -19.74 10.21
N TYR A 47 -14.28 -19.82 8.98
CA TYR A 47 -14.86 -21.03 8.42
C TYR A 47 -13.83 -22.15 8.14
N VAL A 48 -12.52 -21.83 8.11
CA VAL A 48 -11.43 -22.81 7.87
C VAL A 48 -10.55 -23.03 9.10
N LEU A 49 -10.62 -22.15 10.11
CA LEU A 49 -9.78 -22.26 11.30
C LEU A 49 -10.15 -23.49 12.12
N ASN A 50 -9.14 -24.24 12.54
CA ASN A 50 -9.24 -25.38 13.43
C ASN A 50 -8.00 -25.47 14.34
N SER A 51 -7.97 -26.41 15.27
CA SER A 51 -6.87 -26.59 16.23
C SER A 51 -5.75 -27.52 15.76
N GLU A 52 -5.90 -28.18 14.62
CA GLU A 52 -5.00 -29.27 14.19
C GLU A 52 -3.95 -28.80 13.16
N ASP A 53 -4.28 -27.80 12.35
CA ASP A 53 -3.42 -27.26 11.31
C ASP A 53 -2.61 -26.08 11.83
N THR A 54 -1.47 -25.82 11.19
CA THR A 54 -0.72 -24.57 11.39
C THR A 54 -1.16 -23.56 10.33
N PHE A 55 -1.77 -22.47 10.76
CA PHE A 55 -2.18 -21.38 9.88
C PHE A 55 -1.10 -20.32 9.79
N VAL A 56 -0.87 -19.83 8.59
CA VAL A 56 0.02 -18.70 8.30
C VAL A 56 -0.85 -17.58 7.76
N GLY A 57 -1.14 -16.61 8.59
CA GLY A 57 -1.87 -15.40 8.19
C GLY A 57 -0.91 -14.36 7.64
N ILE A 58 -1.17 -13.86 6.43
CA ILE A 58 -0.32 -12.92 5.73
C ILE A 58 -1.04 -11.59 5.67
N GLU A 59 -0.51 -10.57 6.35
CA GLU A 59 -1.07 -9.21 6.44
C GLU A 59 -2.53 -9.19 6.88
N LEU A 60 -2.85 -9.97 7.91
CA LEU A 60 -4.17 -10.02 8.50
C LEU A 60 -4.18 -9.33 9.86
N THR A 61 -5.12 -8.43 10.06
CA THR A 61 -5.43 -7.90 11.40
C THR A 61 -6.03 -9.00 12.27
N GLU A 62 -5.43 -9.28 13.42
CA GLU A 62 -5.92 -10.25 14.40
C GLU A 62 -7.07 -9.65 15.22
N ASP A 63 -8.26 -9.55 14.63
CA ASP A 63 -9.48 -9.05 15.27
C ASP A 63 -10.24 -10.10 16.07
N ILE A 64 -9.78 -11.36 16.03
CA ILE A 64 -10.22 -12.48 16.85
C ILE A 64 -8.98 -13.20 17.41
N PRO A 65 -9.10 -13.97 18.52
CA PRO A 65 -8.00 -14.80 18.99
C PRO A 65 -7.55 -15.79 17.91
N PRO A 66 -6.24 -15.78 17.54
CA PRO A 66 -5.73 -16.71 16.54
C PRO A 66 -5.76 -18.16 17.07
N PRO A 67 -5.78 -19.17 16.17
CA PRO A 67 -5.69 -20.58 16.57
C PRO A 67 -4.36 -20.89 17.27
N ALA A 68 -4.31 -22.00 18.02
CA ALA A 68 -3.15 -22.37 18.82
C ALA A 68 -1.83 -22.49 18.02
N HIS A 69 -1.94 -22.85 16.74
CA HIS A 69 -0.81 -22.93 15.81
C HIS A 69 -0.98 -21.88 14.72
N TYR A 70 -0.61 -20.61 15.02
CA TYR A 70 -0.70 -19.49 14.11
C TYR A 70 0.65 -18.80 13.97
N ILE A 71 0.97 -18.44 12.72
CA ILE A 71 2.15 -17.65 12.36
C ILE A 71 1.65 -16.40 11.63
N ALA A 72 1.90 -15.24 12.21
CA ALA A 72 1.64 -13.96 11.56
C ALA A 72 2.83 -13.55 10.70
N ILE A 73 2.58 -13.28 9.43
CA ILE A 73 3.51 -12.68 8.48
C ILE A 73 3.01 -11.27 8.16
N ASP A 74 3.78 -10.28 8.51
CA ASP A 74 3.46 -8.87 8.30
C ASP A 74 4.72 -8.02 8.44
N HIS A 75 4.81 -6.94 7.67
CA HIS A 75 5.91 -5.98 7.72
C HIS A 75 5.41 -4.52 7.76
N HIS A 76 4.13 -4.30 8.03
CA HIS A 76 3.54 -2.97 8.12
C HIS A 76 3.62 -2.39 9.55
N ASN A 77 3.52 -1.08 9.66
CA ASN A 77 3.45 -0.33 10.92
C ASN A 77 4.57 -0.69 11.90
N GLU A 78 4.25 -1.37 13.00
CA GLU A 78 5.20 -1.78 14.04
C GLU A 78 6.19 -2.83 13.53
N ASN A 79 5.81 -3.58 12.51
CA ASN A 79 6.61 -4.61 11.86
C ASN A 79 7.50 -4.08 10.72
N SER A 80 7.51 -2.78 10.45
CA SER A 80 8.24 -2.18 9.31
C SER A 80 9.75 -2.42 9.29
N HIS A 81 10.32 -2.94 10.37
CA HIS A 81 11.70 -3.38 10.46
C HIS A 81 11.96 -4.79 9.91
N LYS A 82 10.90 -5.57 9.67
CA LYS A 82 10.98 -6.92 9.11
C LYS A 82 11.17 -6.90 7.58
N ALA A 83 11.58 -8.02 7.04
CA ALA A 83 11.56 -8.27 5.61
C ALA A 83 10.13 -8.23 5.07
N SER A 84 9.94 -7.97 3.78
CA SER A 84 8.62 -7.99 3.14
C SER A 84 7.91 -9.34 3.31
N SER A 85 6.60 -9.38 3.16
CA SER A 85 5.83 -10.59 3.37
C SER A 85 6.24 -11.71 2.42
N ILE A 86 6.56 -11.42 1.17
CA ILE A 86 7.05 -12.43 0.21
C ILE A 86 8.44 -12.97 0.59
N GLU A 87 9.32 -12.14 1.16
CA GLU A 87 10.63 -12.57 1.65
C GLU A 87 10.47 -13.48 2.88
N GLN A 88 9.61 -13.12 3.83
CA GLN A 88 9.32 -13.95 5.01
C GLN A 88 8.72 -15.31 4.62
N ILE A 89 7.82 -15.35 3.63
CA ILE A 89 7.26 -16.60 3.09
C ILE A 89 8.33 -17.42 2.37
N ALA A 90 9.20 -16.78 1.61
CA ALA A 90 10.30 -17.47 0.94
C ALA A 90 11.26 -18.14 1.95
N GLU A 91 11.58 -17.44 3.04
CA GLU A 91 12.38 -17.96 4.15
C GLU A 91 11.67 -19.15 4.83
N LEU A 92 10.39 -19.03 5.18
CA LEU A 92 9.57 -20.08 5.80
C LEU A 92 9.55 -21.36 4.95
N LEU A 93 9.58 -21.22 3.63
CA LEU A 93 9.53 -22.34 2.68
C LEU A 93 10.92 -22.84 2.24
N GLY A 94 12.00 -22.13 2.58
CA GLY A 94 13.35 -22.41 2.10
C GLY A 94 13.51 -22.18 0.59
N ILE A 95 12.82 -21.17 0.02
CA ILE A 95 12.79 -20.84 -1.40
C ILE A 95 13.65 -19.58 -1.63
N LYS A 96 14.44 -19.59 -2.71
CA LYS A 96 15.14 -18.39 -3.16
C LYS A 96 14.26 -17.59 -4.12
N LEU A 97 14.06 -16.31 -3.81
CA LEU A 97 13.35 -15.39 -4.69
C LEU A 97 14.11 -15.15 -6.00
N ASN A 98 13.41 -15.15 -7.11
CA ASN A 98 13.93 -14.70 -8.40
C ASN A 98 13.96 -13.16 -8.48
N ARG A 99 14.51 -12.61 -9.58
CA ARG A 99 14.66 -11.16 -9.77
C ARG A 99 13.33 -10.42 -9.69
N GLU A 100 12.29 -10.92 -10.36
CA GLU A 100 10.95 -10.34 -10.36
C GLU A 100 10.38 -10.28 -8.91
N GLN A 101 10.46 -11.37 -8.17
CA GLN A 101 9.98 -11.43 -6.79
C GLN A 101 10.76 -10.51 -5.85
N GLN A 102 12.06 -10.33 -6.07
CA GLN A 102 12.87 -9.38 -5.33
C GLN A 102 12.46 -7.94 -5.62
N LEU A 103 12.11 -7.60 -6.87
CA LEU A 103 11.60 -6.28 -7.24
C LEU A 103 10.21 -6.03 -6.65
N ILE A 104 9.33 -7.04 -6.62
CA ILE A 104 8.03 -6.96 -5.94
C ILE A 104 8.23 -6.67 -4.45
N ALA A 105 9.15 -7.39 -3.78
CA ALA A 105 9.50 -7.17 -2.39
C ALA A 105 10.04 -5.74 -2.14
N ALA A 106 10.89 -5.24 -3.02
CA ALA A 106 11.43 -3.89 -2.92
C ALA A 106 10.35 -2.82 -3.12
N ASN A 107 9.47 -3.02 -4.13
CA ASN A 107 8.34 -2.13 -4.38
C ASN A 107 7.43 -2.01 -3.16
N ASP A 108 7.12 -3.12 -2.52
CA ASP A 108 6.23 -3.15 -1.38
C ASP A 108 6.85 -2.49 -0.13
N ARG A 109 8.13 -2.74 0.14
CA ARG A 109 8.84 -2.12 1.28
C ARG A 109 9.12 -0.64 1.15
N GLY A 110 9.37 -0.14 -0.06
CA GLY A 110 9.89 1.21 -0.22
C GLY A 110 9.68 1.82 -1.60
N TYR A 111 8.71 1.31 -2.35
CA TYR A 111 8.26 1.90 -3.61
C TYR A 111 9.39 2.00 -4.65
N ILE A 112 9.35 2.99 -5.54
CA ILE A 112 10.37 3.21 -6.59
C ILE A 112 11.78 3.41 -6.01
N PRO A 113 12.00 4.18 -4.93
CA PRO A 113 13.33 4.32 -4.34
C PRO A 113 14.00 2.99 -3.98
N ALA A 114 13.29 2.07 -3.35
CA ALA A 114 13.85 0.78 -2.96
C ALA A 114 14.19 -0.10 -4.18
N MET A 115 13.41 -0.02 -5.25
CA MET A 115 13.74 -0.69 -6.50
C MET A 115 15.01 -0.10 -7.16
N ILE A 116 15.17 1.22 -7.12
CA ILE A 116 16.37 1.91 -7.63
C ILE A 116 17.61 1.49 -6.83
N GLU A 117 17.53 1.45 -5.50
CA GLU A 117 18.62 0.98 -4.63
C GLU A 117 19.02 -0.47 -4.93
N MET A 118 18.08 -1.30 -5.34
CA MET A 118 18.29 -2.66 -5.79
C MET A 118 18.89 -2.77 -7.20
N GLY A 119 19.09 -1.63 -7.89
CA GLY A 119 19.59 -1.57 -9.26
C GLY A 119 18.56 -2.00 -10.30
N ALA A 120 17.28 -1.66 -10.07
CA ALA A 120 16.25 -1.87 -11.08
C ALA A 120 16.43 -0.94 -12.28
N THR A 121 16.20 -1.47 -13.47
CA THR A 121 16.14 -0.64 -14.68
C THR A 121 14.83 0.16 -14.75
N PRO A 122 14.78 1.26 -15.51
CA PRO A 122 13.53 2.00 -15.72
C PRO A 122 12.38 1.12 -16.23
N ASP A 123 12.68 0.17 -17.12
CA ASP A 123 11.67 -0.75 -17.66
C ASP A 123 11.15 -1.72 -16.58
N GLU A 124 12.04 -2.26 -15.73
CA GLU A 124 11.64 -3.09 -14.58
C GLU A 124 10.74 -2.30 -13.61
N ILE A 125 11.09 -1.06 -13.31
CA ILE A 125 10.28 -0.20 -12.44
C ILE A 125 8.91 0.03 -13.06
N THR A 126 8.85 0.37 -14.34
CA THR A 126 7.60 0.62 -15.06
C THR A 126 6.71 -0.63 -15.05
N ASP A 127 7.27 -1.82 -15.35
CA ASP A 127 6.53 -3.09 -15.34
C ASP A 127 5.95 -3.39 -13.94
N ILE A 128 6.78 -3.34 -12.91
CA ILE A 128 6.34 -3.62 -11.52
C ILE A 128 5.26 -2.63 -11.09
N ARG A 129 5.42 -1.32 -11.36
CA ARG A 129 4.43 -0.32 -10.97
C ARG A 129 3.12 -0.46 -11.74
N CYS A 130 3.17 -0.77 -13.03
CA CYS A 130 1.96 -1.04 -13.82
C CYS A 130 1.19 -2.22 -13.24
N ARG A 131 1.86 -3.34 -13.02
CA ARG A 131 1.25 -4.55 -12.48
C ARG A 131 0.74 -4.39 -11.05
N ASP A 132 1.40 -3.57 -10.23
CA ASP A 132 0.94 -3.27 -8.87
C ASP A 132 -0.37 -2.45 -8.91
N ARG A 133 -0.45 -1.46 -9.79
CA ARG A 133 -1.70 -0.70 -10.00
C ARG A 133 -2.83 -1.58 -10.53
N GLU A 134 -2.54 -2.45 -11.50
CA GLU A 134 -3.52 -3.44 -12.00
C GLU A 134 -4.01 -4.37 -10.89
N ALA A 135 -3.10 -4.87 -10.05
CA ALA A 135 -3.44 -5.71 -8.91
C ALA A 135 -4.35 -4.99 -7.90
N GLN A 136 -4.15 -3.68 -7.71
CA GLN A 136 -5.00 -2.82 -6.89
C GLN A 136 -6.32 -2.42 -7.57
N GLY A 137 -6.59 -2.91 -8.77
CA GLY A 137 -7.82 -2.68 -9.52
C GLY A 137 -7.90 -1.33 -10.23
N ILE A 138 -6.74 -0.73 -10.56
CA ILE A 138 -6.68 0.47 -11.40
C ILE A 138 -6.93 0.03 -12.85
N THR A 139 -7.87 0.70 -13.50
CA THR A 139 -8.32 0.40 -14.86
C THR A 139 -7.59 1.26 -15.90
N GLU A 140 -7.68 0.87 -17.17
CA GLU A 140 -7.20 1.71 -18.28
C GLU A 140 -7.83 3.11 -18.29
N GLU A 141 -9.10 3.23 -17.90
CA GLU A 141 -9.79 4.52 -17.78
C GLU A 141 -9.15 5.37 -16.67
N ASP A 142 -8.82 4.79 -15.51
CA ASP A 142 -8.10 5.48 -14.43
C ASP A 142 -6.73 5.98 -14.90
N GLU A 143 -6.00 5.20 -15.68
CA GLU A 143 -4.70 5.57 -16.26
C GLU A 143 -4.83 6.78 -17.20
N LEU A 144 -5.85 6.78 -18.08
CA LEU A 144 -6.13 7.91 -18.99
C LEU A 144 -6.54 9.17 -18.22
N LEU A 145 -7.41 9.04 -17.21
CA LEU A 145 -7.82 10.15 -16.35
C LEU A 145 -6.65 10.70 -15.53
N ALA A 146 -5.72 9.84 -15.11
CA ALA A 146 -4.49 10.27 -14.44
C ALA A 146 -3.60 11.13 -15.36
N GLU A 147 -3.41 10.71 -16.61
CA GLU A 147 -2.67 11.50 -17.62
C GLU A 147 -3.34 12.82 -17.91
N GLN A 148 -4.68 12.82 -18.07
CA GLN A 148 -5.45 14.03 -18.28
C GLN A 148 -5.35 14.97 -17.07
N SER A 149 -5.41 14.43 -15.84
CA SER A 149 -5.25 15.21 -14.61
C SER A 149 -3.92 15.96 -14.58
N ILE A 150 -2.84 15.29 -14.93
CA ILE A 150 -1.50 15.89 -14.97
C ILE A 150 -1.44 16.97 -16.05
N ARG A 151 -1.93 16.68 -17.25
CA ARG A 151 -1.87 17.59 -18.40
C ARG A 151 -2.68 18.88 -18.18
N GLU A 152 -3.86 18.78 -17.55
CA GLU A 152 -4.84 19.87 -17.50
C GLU A 152 -4.92 20.56 -16.12
N ASN A 153 -4.63 19.82 -15.04
CA ASN A 153 -4.94 20.24 -13.68
C ASN A 153 -3.72 20.25 -12.75
N LEU A 154 -2.50 20.14 -13.29
CA LEU A 154 -1.27 20.26 -12.50
C LEU A 154 -0.93 21.74 -12.30
N SER A 155 -0.59 22.10 -11.08
CA SER A 155 -0.04 23.40 -10.72
C SER A 155 1.11 23.23 -9.74
N THR A 156 1.91 24.27 -9.52
CA THR A 156 3.02 24.24 -8.58
C THR A 156 3.01 25.51 -7.74
N GLU A 157 3.08 25.35 -6.43
CA GLU A 157 3.28 26.45 -5.47
C GLU A 157 4.61 26.24 -4.74
N LYS A 158 5.63 27.05 -5.03
CA LYS A 158 7.03 26.88 -4.60
C LYS A 158 7.56 25.49 -5.02
N ASP A 159 7.79 24.60 -4.06
CA ASP A 159 8.27 23.22 -4.24
C ASP A 159 7.15 22.16 -4.10
N LEU A 160 5.90 22.61 -3.92
CA LEU A 160 4.73 21.73 -3.83
C LEU A 160 4.08 21.57 -5.20
N ILE A 161 4.05 20.35 -5.72
CA ILE A 161 3.26 19.97 -6.88
C ILE A 161 1.84 19.69 -6.41
N ILE A 162 0.85 20.24 -7.09
CA ILE A 162 -0.57 20.11 -6.77
C ILE A 162 -1.30 19.59 -8.00
N VAL A 163 -2.10 18.53 -7.85
CA VAL A 163 -2.91 17.97 -8.94
C VAL A 163 -4.36 17.86 -8.49
N ASN A 164 -5.28 18.48 -9.25
CA ASN A 164 -6.69 18.18 -9.13
C ASN A 164 -7.04 16.97 -10.00
N ALA A 165 -7.21 15.81 -9.36
CA ALA A 165 -7.38 14.55 -10.03
C ALA A 165 -8.80 14.32 -10.56
N LEU A 166 -8.89 13.76 -11.75
CA LEU A 166 -10.14 13.32 -12.39
C LEU A 166 -10.52 11.88 -12.01
N THR A 167 -9.63 11.16 -11.33
CA THR A 167 -9.85 9.82 -10.78
C THR A 167 -9.50 9.80 -9.29
N PRO A 168 -10.17 8.99 -8.46
CA PRO A 168 -9.77 8.79 -7.06
C PRO A 168 -8.55 7.86 -6.92
N ARG A 169 -8.02 7.31 -8.01
CA ARG A 169 -6.89 6.38 -8.05
C ARG A 169 -5.56 7.12 -8.21
N PHE A 170 -5.04 7.65 -7.11
CA PHE A 170 -3.90 8.58 -7.14
C PHE A 170 -2.55 7.94 -7.47
N SER A 171 -2.38 6.61 -7.30
CA SER A 171 -1.10 5.94 -7.59
C SER A 171 -0.69 6.06 -9.06
N ALA A 172 -1.64 6.12 -10.00
CA ALA A 172 -1.32 6.37 -11.40
C ALA A 172 -0.75 7.78 -11.65
N ILE A 173 -1.13 8.75 -10.82
CA ILE A 173 -0.59 10.12 -10.87
C ILE A 173 0.78 10.17 -10.19
N THR A 174 0.92 9.56 -8.99
CA THR A 174 2.19 9.56 -8.24
C THR A 174 3.31 8.93 -9.02
N ASP A 175 3.06 7.80 -9.69
CA ASP A 175 4.07 7.08 -10.45
C ASP A 175 4.60 7.90 -11.63
N ARG A 176 3.72 8.66 -12.31
CA ARG A 176 4.08 9.50 -13.45
C ARG A 176 4.83 10.78 -13.05
N LEU A 177 4.62 11.26 -11.84
CA LEU A 177 5.26 12.47 -11.33
C LEU A 177 6.54 12.19 -10.54
N PHE A 178 6.84 10.92 -10.24
CA PHE A 178 8.08 10.56 -9.56
C PHE A 178 9.32 10.88 -10.44
N PRO A 179 10.41 11.48 -9.88
CA PRO A 179 10.59 11.86 -8.47
C PRO A 179 9.98 13.23 -8.12
N PHE A 180 9.44 13.33 -6.90
CA PHE A 180 8.96 14.58 -6.33
C PHE A 180 9.38 14.68 -4.85
N GLU A 181 9.51 15.90 -4.34
CA GLU A 181 9.75 16.13 -2.90
C GLU A 181 8.44 16.33 -2.13
N LYS A 182 7.49 17.05 -2.71
CA LYS A 182 6.16 17.33 -2.14
C LYS A 182 5.10 17.25 -3.24
N LEU A 183 4.12 16.41 -3.05
CA LEU A 183 3.01 16.22 -3.99
C LEU A 183 1.68 16.18 -3.23
N LEU A 184 0.75 17.04 -3.60
CA LEU A 184 -0.62 17.03 -3.12
C LEU A 184 -1.55 16.68 -4.26
N ILE A 185 -2.27 15.57 -4.13
CA ILE A 185 -3.31 15.17 -5.08
C ILE A 185 -4.65 15.24 -4.35
N TYR A 186 -5.65 15.79 -5.00
CA TYR A 186 -7.00 15.82 -4.47
C TYR A 186 -8.04 15.65 -5.58
N SER A 187 -9.19 15.13 -5.21
CA SER A 187 -10.40 15.05 -6.03
C SER A 187 -11.56 15.74 -5.30
N ASN A 188 -12.79 15.52 -5.74
CA ASN A 188 -13.97 16.05 -5.06
C ASN A 188 -14.26 15.34 -3.73
N ASP A 189 -13.74 14.15 -3.49
CA ASP A 189 -14.09 13.26 -2.38
C ASP A 189 -12.91 12.70 -1.60
N SER A 190 -11.68 13.00 -2.02
CA SER A 190 -10.45 12.51 -1.38
C SER A 190 -9.26 13.45 -1.58
N LEU A 191 -8.25 13.30 -0.73
CA LEU A 191 -7.03 14.10 -0.78
C LEU A 191 -5.88 13.30 -0.21
N THR A 192 -4.70 13.37 -0.85
CA THR A 192 -3.48 12.77 -0.28
C THR A 192 -2.28 13.67 -0.54
N TYR A 193 -1.54 13.93 0.51
CA TYR A 193 -0.20 14.51 0.47
C TYR A 193 0.84 13.39 0.52
N TYR A 194 1.84 13.47 -0.34
CA TYR A 194 3.01 12.60 -0.37
C TYR A 194 4.27 13.44 -0.18
N GLY A 195 5.14 13.05 0.73
CA GLY A 195 6.39 13.74 0.98
C GLY A 195 6.82 13.78 2.44
N ARG A 196 7.85 14.56 2.70
CA ARG A 196 8.44 14.69 4.04
C ARG A 196 7.42 15.21 5.05
N GLN A 197 7.61 14.80 6.31
CA GLN A 197 6.78 15.22 7.45
C GLN A 197 5.30 14.81 7.36
N ALA A 198 4.92 13.89 6.47
CA ALA A 198 3.53 13.41 6.38
C ALA A 198 2.98 12.92 7.73
N LYS A 199 3.81 12.26 8.56
CA LYS A 199 3.45 11.83 9.92
C LYS A 199 3.20 13.01 10.87
N ALA A 200 4.00 14.08 10.78
CA ALA A 200 3.79 15.29 11.59
C ALA A 200 2.49 16.00 11.18
N ILE A 201 2.21 16.05 9.88
CA ILE A 201 0.93 16.56 9.34
C ILE A 201 -0.23 15.73 9.86
N ALA A 202 -0.15 14.40 9.83
CA ALA A 202 -1.16 13.52 10.39
C ALA A 202 -1.46 13.82 11.86
N GLY A 203 -0.44 14.18 12.65
CA GLY A 203 -0.58 14.61 14.03
C GLY A 203 -1.51 15.82 14.21
N LEU A 204 -1.54 16.76 13.25
CA LEU A 204 -2.45 17.89 13.27
C LEU A 204 -3.91 17.53 13.00
N PHE A 205 -4.14 16.34 12.42
CA PHE A 205 -5.45 15.83 12.05
C PHE A 205 -5.79 14.52 12.78
N MET A 206 -5.14 14.25 13.93
CA MET A 206 -5.33 13.00 14.69
C MET A 206 -6.80 12.67 14.97
N PRO A 207 -7.70 13.62 15.31
CA PRO A 207 -9.11 13.32 15.50
C PRO A 207 -9.82 12.75 14.25
N LEU A 208 -9.30 13.02 13.05
CA LEU A 208 -9.81 12.41 11.81
C LEU A 208 -9.24 11.01 11.61
N VAL A 209 -7.99 10.79 11.99
CA VAL A 209 -7.35 9.46 11.96
C VAL A 209 -8.06 8.51 12.93
N GLU A 210 -8.31 8.93 14.15
CA GLU A 210 -9.03 8.14 15.16
C GLU A 210 -10.46 7.77 14.73
N LYS A 211 -11.09 8.61 13.91
CA LYS A 211 -12.42 8.36 13.33
C LYS A 211 -12.38 7.61 11.99
N HIS A 212 -11.23 7.12 11.58
CA HIS A 212 -11.00 6.47 10.28
C HIS A 212 -11.40 7.32 9.06
N LYS A 213 -11.43 8.65 9.21
CA LYS A 213 -11.67 9.60 8.12
C LYS A 213 -10.38 10.04 7.43
N ALA A 214 -9.25 9.86 8.08
CA ALA A 214 -7.92 10.12 7.55
C ALA A 214 -7.00 8.92 7.81
N TYR A 215 -5.93 8.85 7.04
CA TYR A 215 -4.92 7.81 7.14
C TYR A 215 -3.53 8.38 6.89
N TYR A 216 -2.52 7.70 7.36
CA TYR A 216 -1.12 8.04 7.07
C TYR A 216 -0.26 6.78 7.09
N GLY A 217 0.90 6.85 6.45
CA GLY A 217 1.84 5.75 6.41
C GLY A 217 3.16 6.16 5.74
N GLY A 218 4.00 5.15 5.50
CA GLY A 218 5.33 5.34 4.95
C GLY A 218 6.32 5.91 5.97
N GLY A 219 7.59 5.92 5.59
CA GLY A 219 8.68 6.43 6.42
C GLY A 219 8.81 7.96 6.38
N GLU A 220 10.04 8.44 6.24
CA GLU A 220 10.36 9.87 6.20
C GLU A 220 9.64 10.62 5.06
N ASN A 221 9.53 9.99 3.89
CA ASN A 221 8.81 10.47 2.71
C ASN A 221 7.47 9.74 2.56
N GLY A 222 6.67 9.74 3.63
CA GLY A 222 5.40 9.03 3.69
C GLY A 222 4.24 9.77 3.02
N PHE A 223 3.05 9.42 3.45
CA PHE A 223 1.81 10.04 3.00
C PHE A 223 0.87 10.35 4.16
N PHE A 224 0.02 11.35 3.96
CA PHE A 224 -1.15 11.66 4.77
C PHE A 224 -2.33 11.88 3.83
N GLY A 225 -3.46 11.22 4.08
CA GLY A 225 -4.63 11.33 3.22
C GLY A 225 -5.95 11.40 3.98
N ILE A 226 -6.94 11.92 3.28
CA ILE A 226 -8.35 11.90 3.67
C ILE A 226 -9.03 10.79 2.88
N ALA A 227 -9.68 9.88 3.59
CA ALA A 227 -10.31 8.72 2.99
C ALA A 227 -11.46 9.13 2.07
N GLN A 228 -11.60 8.41 0.97
CA GLN A 228 -12.62 8.67 -0.03
C GLN A 228 -14.03 8.65 0.59
N ASN A 229 -14.85 9.62 0.23
CA ASN A 229 -16.24 9.77 0.71
C ASN A 229 -16.39 9.84 2.25
N SER A 230 -15.31 10.18 2.99
CA SER A 230 -15.34 10.22 4.45
C SER A 230 -15.89 11.52 5.03
N MET A 231 -16.04 12.56 4.20
CA MET A 231 -16.54 13.88 4.58
C MET A 231 -17.21 14.61 3.41
N LEU A 232 -17.85 15.72 3.69
CA LEU A 232 -18.46 16.57 2.67
C LEU A 232 -17.39 17.29 1.83
N PRO A 233 -17.66 17.61 0.55
CA PRO A 233 -16.72 18.34 -0.31
C PRO A 233 -16.26 19.68 0.28
N GLU A 234 -17.13 20.39 0.99
CA GLU A 234 -16.81 21.68 1.63
C GLU A 234 -15.82 21.48 2.79
N GLU A 235 -15.94 20.40 3.56
CA GLU A 235 -15.01 20.06 4.65
C GLU A 235 -13.64 19.69 4.07
N LEU A 236 -13.61 18.90 2.99
CA LEU A 236 -12.39 18.55 2.28
C LEU A 236 -11.68 19.78 1.72
N GLN A 237 -12.43 20.70 1.13
CA GLN A 237 -11.89 21.98 0.64
C GLN A 237 -11.28 22.81 1.78
N GLN A 238 -11.89 22.84 2.96
CA GLN A 238 -11.33 23.54 4.13
C GLN A 238 -10.01 22.90 4.58
N ILE A 239 -9.92 21.57 4.57
CA ILE A 239 -8.69 20.85 4.88
C ILE A 239 -7.60 21.17 3.83
N LYS A 240 -7.92 21.13 2.55
CA LYS A 240 -7.02 21.51 1.46
C LYS A 240 -6.48 22.92 1.65
N ASN A 241 -7.36 23.90 1.93
CA ASN A 241 -6.99 25.29 2.13
C ASN A 241 -6.08 25.50 3.37
N LYS A 242 -6.16 24.64 4.38
CA LYS A 242 -5.24 24.62 5.51
C LYS A 242 -3.93 23.97 5.18
N LEU A 243 -3.95 22.88 4.40
CA LEU A 243 -2.76 22.08 4.07
C LEU A 243 -1.79 22.83 3.14
N ILE A 244 -2.28 23.46 2.07
CA ILE A 244 -1.41 24.12 1.08
C ILE A 244 -0.45 25.12 1.73
N PRO A 245 -0.89 26.08 2.57
CA PRO A 245 0.03 27.01 3.25
C PRO A 245 0.99 26.29 4.21
N LEU A 246 0.57 25.22 4.88
CA LEU A 246 1.46 24.44 5.73
C LEU A 246 2.55 23.78 4.90
N LEU A 247 2.17 23.10 3.81
CA LEU A 247 3.10 22.36 2.95
C LEU A 247 4.12 23.26 2.23
N THR A 248 3.67 24.44 1.78
CA THR A 248 4.54 25.41 1.09
C THR A 248 5.50 26.13 2.03
N ASN A 249 5.24 26.14 3.34
CA ASN A 249 6.11 26.74 4.36
C ASN A 249 6.94 25.70 5.13
N LEU A 250 6.79 24.41 4.86
CA LEU A 250 7.71 23.39 5.39
C LEU A 250 9.11 23.63 4.81
N THR A 251 10.03 24.06 5.66
CA THR A 251 11.46 24.18 5.31
C THR A 251 12.09 22.80 5.15
N LYS A 252 13.14 22.76 4.31
CA LYS A 252 13.95 21.55 4.08
C LYS A 252 14.58 21.03 5.35
#